data_6902d90fd00c9f67b3817bb1a87dd849
#
_entry.id   6902d90fd00c9f67b3817bb1a87dd849
#
_cell.length_a   1.000
_cell.length_b   1.000
_cell.length_c   1.000
_cell.angle_alpha   90.00
_cell.angle_beta   90.00
_cell.angle_gamma   90.00
#
_symmetry.space_group_name_H-M   'P 1'
#
loop_
_entity.id
_entity.type
_entity.pdbx_description
1 polymer ?
#
loop_
_entity_poly.entity_id
_entity_poly.type
_entity_poly.pdbx_seq_one_letter_code
_entity_poly.pdbx_strand_id
1 'polypeptide(L)'
;MLFRSKVIATAGGQEKVQICKDLGADVAIDYLSDDFVDIVKKETDGSGADVIFDPVGGDVFDRSRKCIAFDGRLLAIGFASGRIPDAPVNHALIKNYAIVGVHWGLFRKRNSDKVKEIHENLMELYEQGAIRPLLYKEYNFADVPDALKVLADRQTYGKLIVKP
;
A
#
# COMPACT_ATOMS: atom_id res chain seq x y z
N MET A 1 -0.31 -5.35 -17.68
CA MET A 1 0.25 -5.78 -16.37
C MET A 1 1.76 -5.78 -16.49
N LEU A 2 2.45 -4.87 -15.79
CA LEU A 2 3.89 -4.65 -15.96
C LEU A 2 4.77 -5.78 -15.39
N PHE A 3 4.30 -6.52 -14.38
CA PHE A 3 5.18 -7.41 -13.59
C PHE A 3 4.65 -8.84 -13.40
N ARG A 4 3.60 -9.26 -14.07
CA ARG A 4 3.00 -10.62 -13.96
C ARG A 4 2.70 -11.09 -12.52
N SER A 5 2.61 -10.17 -11.56
CA SER A 5 2.28 -10.50 -10.17
C SER A 5 0.77 -10.50 -9.98
N LYS A 6 0.24 -11.46 -9.21
CA LYS A 6 -1.13 -11.38 -8.70
C LYS A 6 -1.18 -10.27 -7.64
N VAL A 7 -2.07 -9.31 -7.81
CA VAL A 7 -2.24 -8.17 -6.92
C VAL A 7 -3.48 -8.34 -6.07
N ILE A 8 -3.30 -8.43 -4.75
CA ILE A 8 -4.38 -8.44 -3.77
C ILE A 8 -4.36 -7.09 -3.05
N ALA A 9 -5.40 -6.28 -3.24
CA ALA A 9 -5.54 -4.98 -2.60
C ALA A 9 -6.53 -5.05 -1.43
N THR A 10 -6.29 -4.25 -0.39
CA THR A 10 -7.23 -4.06 0.72
C THR A 10 -7.66 -2.60 0.80
N ALA A 11 -8.96 -2.35 0.94
CA ALA A 11 -9.52 -1.02 1.04
C ALA A 11 -10.70 -1.00 2.02
N GLY A 12 -11.09 0.16 2.50
CA GLY A 12 -12.25 0.31 3.39
C GLY A 12 -13.47 0.80 2.64
N GLY A 13 -14.50 -0.04 2.57
CA GLY A 13 -15.78 0.23 1.91
C GLY A 13 -15.81 -0.13 0.43
N GLN A 14 -17.01 -0.46 -0.04
CA GLN A 14 -17.24 -1.01 -1.39
C GLN A 14 -16.81 -0.08 -2.52
N GLU A 15 -16.94 1.24 -2.36
CA GLU A 15 -16.49 2.23 -3.35
C GLU A 15 -14.98 2.09 -3.60
N LYS A 16 -14.17 2.06 -2.53
CA LYS A 16 -12.71 1.94 -2.65
C LYS A 16 -12.27 0.56 -3.14
N VAL A 17 -13.01 -0.48 -2.78
CA VAL A 17 -12.81 -1.83 -3.33
C VAL A 17 -13.04 -1.84 -4.84
N GLN A 18 -14.10 -1.19 -5.32
CA GLN A 18 -14.34 -1.09 -6.76
C GLN A 18 -13.23 -0.33 -7.49
N ILE A 19 -12.76 0.78 -6.90
CA ILE A 19 -11.60 1.53 -7.43
C ILE A 19 -10.35 0.65 -7.55
N CYS A 20 -10.06 -0.19 -6.55
CA CYS A 20 -8.94 -1.13 -6.62
C CYS A 20 -9.07 -2.10 -7.80
N LYS A 21 -10.28 -2.61 -8.05
CA LYS A 21 -10.56 -3.49 -9.20
C LYS A 21 -10.39 -2.76 -10.52
N ASP A 22 -10.92 -1.56 -10.64
CA ASP A 22 -10.81 -0.72 -11.84
C ASP A 22 -9.37 -0.34 -12.18
N LEU A 23 -8.51 -0.25 -11.16
CA LEU A 23 -7.07 -0.05 -11.29
C LEU A 23 -6.29 -1.33 -11.61
N GLY A 24 -6.96 -2.48 -11.69
CA GLY A 24 -6.38 -3.75 -12.12
C GLY A 24 -5.92 -4.68 -11.00
N ALA A 25 -6.39 -4.50 -9.77
CA ALA A 25 -6.18 -5.50 -8.74
C ALA A 25 -6.93 -6.81 -9.09
N ASP A 26 -6.25 -7.95 -9.02
CA ASP A 26 -6.86 -9.26 -9.28
C ASP A 26 -7.88 -9.62 -8.21
N VAL A 27 -7.62 -9.21 -6.97
CA VAL A 27 -8.53 -9.34 -5.81
C VAL A 27 -8.54 -8.03 -5.04
N ALA A 28 -9.72 -7.55 -4.67
CA ALA A 28 -9.89 -6.38 -3.81
C ALA A 28 -10.80 -6.73 -2.62
N ILE A 29 -10.30 -6.48 -1.41
CA ILE A 29 -10.89 -6.92 -0.15
C ILE A 29 -11.38 -5.71 0.64
N ASP A 30 -12.62 -5.73 1.10
CA ASP A 30 -13.12 -4.76 2.06
C ASP A 30 -12.74 -5.19 3.48
N TYR A 31 -11.68 -4.60 4.03
CA TYR A 31 -11.20 -4.94 5.37
C TYR A 31 -12.15 -4.52 6.50
N LEU A 32 -13.24 -3.77 6.20
CA LEU A 32 -14.27 -3.42 7.18
C LEU A 32 -15.26 -4.56 7.42
N SER A 33 -15.47 -5.41 6.41
CA SER A 33 -16.42 -6.54 6.45
C SER A 33 -15.72 -7.89 6.44
N ASP A 34 -14.53 -8.00 5.87
CA ASP A 34 -13.88 -9.26 5.58
C ASP A 34 -12.57 -9.47 6.34
N ASP A 35 -12.21 -10.71 6.62
CA ASP A 35 -10.89 -11.07 7.09
C ASP A 35 -9.93 -11.23 5.90
N PHE A 36 -9.07 -10.23 5.70
CA PHE A 36 -8.11 -10.26 4.60
C PHE A 36 -7.09 -11.42 4.73
N VAL A 37 -6.80 -11.90 5.94
CA VAL A 37 -5.84 -12.99 6.17
C VAL A 37 -6.35 -14.28 5.54
N ASP A 38 -7.63 -14.59 5.76
CA ASP A 38 -8.25 -15.81 5.24
C ASP A 38 -8.41 -15.74 3.72
N ILE A 39 -8.78 -14.54 3.21
CA ILE A 39 -8.91 -14.34 1.76
C ILE A 39 -7.54 -14.45 1.09
N VAL A 40 -6.50 -13.81 1.60
CA VAL A 40 -5.13 -13.94 1.06
C VAL A 40 -4.70 -15.39 1.02
N LYS A 41 -4.89 -16.15 2.10
CA LYS A 41 -4.56 -17.59 2.12
C LYS A 41 -5.33 -18.38 1.08
N LYS A 42 -6.64 -18.13 0.94
CA LYS A 42 -7.48 -18.78 -0.06
C LYS A 42 -6.99 -18.48 -1.49
N GLU A 43 -6.69 -17.22 -1.76
CA GLU A 43 -6.26 -16.74 -3.07
C GLU A 43 -4.83 -17.16 -3.46
N THR A 44 -4.08 -17.73 -2.52
CA THR A 44 -2.70 -18.22 -2.67
C THR A 44 -2.56 -19.69 -2.35
N ASP A 45 -3.65 -20.45 -2.34
CA ASP A 45 -3.67 -21.89 -2.02
C ASP A 45 -2.94 -22.21 -0.70
N GLY A 46 -3.07 -21.33 0.29
CA GLY A 46 -2.45 -21.47 1.61
C GLY A 46 -1.00 -20.96 1.70
N SER A 47 -0.36 -20.65 0.59
CA SER A 47 1.06 -20.22 0.55
C SER A 47 1.30 -18.86 1.18
N GLY A 48 0.33 -17.95 1.10
CA GLY A 48 0.45 -16.58 1.55
C GLY A 48 0.99 -15.63 0.49
N ALA A 49 1.13 -14.36 0.84
CA ALA A 49 1.63 -13.32 -0.06
C ALA A 49 3.17 -13.22 -0.03
N ASP A 50 3.82 -13.23 -1.20
CA ASP A 50 5.28 -13.12 -1.31
C ASP A 50 5.80 -11.75 -0.85
N VAL A 51 5.03 -10.70 -1.13
CA VAL A 51 5.35 -9.33 -0.72
C VAL A 51 4.11 -8.66 -0.18
N ILE A 52 4.22 -8.08 1.02
CA ILE A 52 3.18 -7.26 1.62
C ILE A 52 3.70 -5.84 1.78
N PHE A 53 3.01 -4.87 1.19
CA PHE A 53 3.27 -3.44 1.31
C PHE A 53 2.38 -2.86 2.41
N ASP A 54 2.94 -2.56 3.58
CA ASP A 54 2.19 -2.10 4.74
C ASP A 54 2.50 -0.64 5.12
N PRO A 55 1.65 0.34 4.73
CA PRO A 55 1.74 1.73 5.16
C PRO A 55 0.95 2.00 6.45
N VAL A 56 0.25 1.00 6.99
CA VAL A 56 -0.73 1.16 8.07
C VAL A 56 -0.15 0.83 9.43
N GLY A 57 0.61 -0.26 9.55
CA GLY A 57 1.15 -0.75 10.81
C GLY A 57 0.06 -1.26 11.76
N GLY A 58 0.36 -1.24 13.07
CA GLY A 58 -0.60 -1.65 14.09
C GLY A 58 -1.17 -3.06 13.86
N ASP A 59 -2.49 -3.19 13.98
CA ASP A 59 -3.19 -4.47 13.83
C ASP A 59 -3.10 -5.04 12.40
N VAL A 60 -2.96 -4.18 11.39
CA VAL A 60 -2.77 -4.62 10.01
C VAL A 60 -1.45 -5.35 9.87
N PHE A 61 -0.36 -4.81 10.43
CA PHE A 61 0.93 -5.49 10.47
C PHE A 61 0.85 -6.83 11.21
N ASP A 62 0.22 -6.85 12.40
CA ASP A 62 0.09 -8.06 13.21
C ASP A 62 -0.67 -9.17 12.50
N ARG A 63 -1.70 -8.80 11.72
CA ARG A 63 -2.48 -9.73 10.90
C ARG A 63 -1.73 -10.15 9.64
N SER A 64 -1.04 -9.23 8.97
CA SER A 64 -0.25 -9.46 7.75
C SER A 64 0.80 -10.56 7.95
N ARG A 65 1.44 -10.60 9.13
CA ARG A 65 2.37 -11.69 9.48
C ARG A 65 1.73 -13.09 9.42
N LYS A 66 0.40 -13.20 9.54
CA LYS A 66 -0.31 -14.49 9.52
C LYS A 66 -0.52 -15.01 8.09
N CYS A 67 -0.47 -14.14 7.10
CA CYS A 67 -0.66 -14.47 5.68
C CYS A 67 0.54 -14.15 4.80
N ILE A 68 1.72 -13.89 5.38
CA ILE A 68 2.97 -13.80 4.61
C ILE A 68 3.41 -15.19 4.17
N ALA A 69 3.95 -15.32 2.97
CA ALA A 69 4.48 -16.56 2.44
C ALA A 69 5.82 -16.96 3.10
N PHE A 70 6.22 -18.22 2.93
CA PHE A 70 7.58 -18.66 3.18
C PHE A 70 8.55 -17.87 2.28
N ASP A 71 9.66 -17.42 2.84
CA ASP A 71 10.65 -16.53 2.17
C ASP A 71 10.07 -15.19 1.67
N GLY A 72 8.90 -14.80 2.20
CA GLY A 72 8.20 -13.55 1.85
C GLY A 72 8.84 -12.31 2.48
N ARG A 73 8.39 -11.14 2.03
CA ARG A 73 8.87 -9.83 2.50
C ARG A 73 7.70 -8.96 2.96
N LEU A 74 7.68 -8.63 4.25
CA LEU A 74 6.74 -7.67 4.83
C LEU A 74 7.43 -6.29 4.87
N LEU A 75 7.00 -5.38 4.01
CA LEU A 75 7.58 -4.05 3.87
C LEU A 75 6.91 -3.08 4.86
N ALA A 76 7.66 -2.63 5.86
CA ALA A 76 7.22 -1.58 6.77
C ALA A 76 7.43 -0.21 6.12
N ILE A 77 6.34 0.39 5.61
CA ILE A 77 6.34 1.67 4.87
C ILE A 77 5.94 2.82 5.80
N GLY A 78 5.01 2.57 6.73
CA GLY A 78 4.50 3.61 7.63
C GLY A 78 3.57 3.06 8.69
N PHE A 79 3.04 3.98 9.50
CA PHE A 79 2.19 3.66 10.66
C PHE A 79 0.95 4.55 10.70
N ALA A 80 0.20 4.57 9.59
CA ALA A 80 -1.01 5.40 9.46
C ALA A 80 -2.13 5.05 10.46
N SER A 81 -2.04 3.87 11.12
CA SER A 81 -2.91 3.53 12.25
C SER A 81 -2.62 4.32 13.53
N GLY A 82 -1.45 4.98 13.62
CA GLY A 82 -0.95 5.63 14.83
C GLY A 82 -0.23 4.69 15.79
N ARG A 83 -0.26 3.36 15.58
CA ARG A 83 0.44 2.37 16.41
C ARG A 83 1.63 1.76 15.66
N ILE A 84 2.82 1.88 16.25
CA ILE A 84 4.00 1.15 15.79
C ILE A 84 3.86 -0.31 16.28
N PRO A 85 3.92 -1.31 15.38
CA PRO A 85 3.77 -2.70 15.79
C PRO A 85 5.05 -3.27 16.38
N ASP A 86 4.91 -4.24 17.27
CA ASP A 86 6.01 -5.10 17.68
C ASP A 86 6.18 -6.26 16.71
N ALA A 87 7.42 -6.54 16.35
CA ALA A 87 7.75 -7.64 15.45
C ALA A 87 8.39 -8.80 16.23
N PRO A 88 7.62 -9.80 16.67
CA PRO A 88 8.18 -10.96 17.37
C PRO A 88 9.14 -11.73 16.46
N VAL A 89 10.42 -11.73 16.81
CA VAL A 89 11.49 -12.32 15.99
C VAL A 89 11.32 -13.84 15.80
N ASN A 90 10.79 -14.51 16.82
CA ASN A 90 10.46 -15.93 16.74
C ASN A 90 9.46 -16.26 15.63
N HIS A 91 8.50 -15.36 15.36
CA HIS A 91 7.54 -15.57 14.28
C HIS A 91 8.23 -15.50 12.90
N ALA A 92 9.15 -14.53 12.74
CA ALA A 92 9.93 -14.43 11.50
C ALA A 92 10.83 -15.67 11.30
N LEU A 93 11.44 -16.18 12.40
CA LEU A 93 12.25 -17.39 12.37
C LEU A 93 11.42 -18.63 11.97
N ILE A 94 10.28 -18.84 12.61
CA ILE A 94 9.44 -20.04 12.39
C ILE A 94 8.85 -20.06 10.98
N LYS A 95 8.40 -18.91 10.47
CA LYS A 95 7.80 -18.80 9.13
C LYS A 95 8.81 -18.47 8.02
N ASN A 96 10.06 -18.24 8.38
CA ASN A 96 11.15 -17.92 7.45
C ASN A 96 10.80 -16.78 6.48
N TYR A 97 10.51 -15.59 7.01
CA TYR A 97 10.24 -14.40 6.21
C TYR A 97 11.04 -13.19 6.69
N ALA A 98 11.17 -12.15 5.86
CA ALA A 98 11.86 -10.91 6.19
C ALA A 98 10.89 -9.76 6.50
N ILE A 99 11.25 -8.94 7.49
CA ILE A 99 10.65 -7.61 7.70
C ILE A 99 11.63 -6.58 7.16
N VAL A 100 11.20 -5.78 6.20
CA VAL A 100 12.05 -4.83 5.49
C VAL A 100 11.55 -3.40 5.70
N GLY A 101 12.36 -2.55 6.31
CA GLY A 101 12.07 -1.13 6.45
C GLY A 101 12.24 -0.38 5.13
N VAL A 102 11.25 0.44 4.75
CA VAL A 102 11.30 1.26 3.55
C VAL A 102 11.06 2.73 3.91
N HIS A 103 12.13 3.44 4.21
CA HIS A 103 12.07 4.87 4.53
C HIS A 103 12.46 5.72 3.31
N TRP A 104 11.49 6.05 2.47
CA TRP A 104 11.70 6.79 1.23
C TRP A 104 12.41 8.15 1.43
N GLY A 105 12.04 8.90 2.48
CA GLY A 105 12.66 10.18 2.79
C GLY A 105 14.17 10.08 3.06
N LEU A 106 14.62 9.04 3.75
CA LEU A 106 16.03 8.78 4.00
C LEU A 106 16.73 8.26 2.73
N PHE A 107 16.07 7.37 1.98
CA PHE A 107 16.59 6.87 0.71
C PHE A 107 16.89 8.01 -0.25
N ARG A 108 15.98 8.99 -0.39
CA ARG A 108 16.18 10.19 -1.22
C ARG A 108 17.41 11.00 -0.84
N LYS A 109 17.67 11.15 0.45
CA LYS A 109 18.84 11.90 0.94
C LYS A 109 20.16 11.20 0.65
N ARG A 110 20.17 9.87 0.64
CA ARG A 110 21.40 9.08 0.49
C ARG A 110 21.69 8.61 -0.93
N ASN A 111 20.69 8.60 -1.80
CA ASN A 111 20.78 8.00 -3.14
C ASN A 111 20.13 8.92 -4.20
N SER A 112 20.57 10.18 -4.28
CA SER A 112 20.00 11.19 -5.19
C SER A 112 19.95 10.75 -6.65
N ASP A 113 21.04 10.12 -7.14
CA ASP A 113 21.15 9.69 -8.52
C ASP A 113 20.16 8.56 -8.84
N LYS A 114 20.02 7.61 -7.90
CA LYS A 114 19.02 6.54 -8.04
C LYS A 114 17.59 7.08 -8.00
N VAL A 115 17.34 8.12 -7.21
CA VAL A 115 16.04 8.79 -7.18
C VAL A 115 15.73 9.47 -8.51
N LYS A 116 16.72 10.07 -9.15
CA LYS A 116 16.57 10.68 -10.48
C LYS A 116 16.22 9.61 -11.52
N GLU A 117 16.96 8.51 -11.56
CA GLU A 117 16.67 7.36 -12.43
C GLU A 117 15.25 6.80 -12.21
N ILE A 118 14.85 6.61 -10.95
CA ILE A 118 13.49 6.14 -10.61
C ILE A 118 12.43 7.13 -11.12
N HIS A 119 12.67 8.44 -10.97
CA HIS A 119 11.75 9.46 -11.44
C HIS A 119 11.61 9.42 -12.97
N GLU A 120 12.72 9.36 -13.68
CA GLU A 120 12.73 9.26 -15.15
C GLU A 120 11.94 8.02 -15.62
N ASN A 121 12.21 6.86 -15.05
CA ASN A 121 11.47 5.64 -15.36
C ASN A 121 9.96 5.74 -15.06
N LEU A 122 9.56 6.41 -13.97
CA LEU A 122 8.15 6.66 -13.66
C LEU A 122 7.50 7.60 -14.67
N MET A 123 8.21 8.63 -15.14
CA MET A 123 7.71 9.53 -16.16
C MET A 123 7.51 8.81 -17.49
N GLU A 124 8.46 7.96 -17.91
CA GLU A 124 8.30 7.12 -19.10
C GLU A 124 7.06 6.21 -19.01
N LEU A 125 6.86 5.55 -17.87
CA LEU A 125 5.66 4.71 -17.65
C LEU A 125 4.36 5.52 -17.70
N TYR A 126 4.38 6.75 -17.19
CA TYR A 126 3.24 7.66 -17.26
C TYR A 126 2.96 8.08 -18.71
N GLU A 127 3.97 8.48 -19.48
CA GLU A 127 3.84 8.87 -20.89
C GLU A 127 3.31 7.72 -21.75
N GLN A 128 3.75 6.50 -21.48
CA GLN A 128 3.25 5.27 -22.12
C GLN A 128 1.82 4.91 -21.69
N GLY A 129 1.24 5.62 -20.72
CA GLY A 129 -0.06 5.32 -20.14
C GLY A 129 -0.10 4.05 -19.28
N ALA A 130 1.06 3.48 -18.94
CA ALA A 130 1.17 2.27 -18.12
C ALA A 130 0.84 2.52 -16.65
N ILE A 131 1.07 3.74 -16.16
CA ILE A 131 0.64 4.20 -14.85
C ILE A 131 -0.19 5.48 -14.99
N ARG A 132 -1.24 5.61 -14.16
CA ARG A 132 -2.08 6.81 -14.09
C ARG A 132 -2.38 7.09 -12.62
N PRO A 133 -1.77 8.13 -12.02
CA PRO A 133 -2.08 8.55 -10.66
C PRO A 133 -3.56 8.90 -10.52
N LEU A 134 -4.21 8.32 -9.53
CA LEU A 134 -5.61 8.60 -9.26
C LEU A 134 -5.73 9.92 -8.51
N LEU A 135 -6.55 10.83 -9.06
CA LEU A 135 -6.87 12.12 -8.43
C LEU A 135 -8.27 12.06 -7.86
N TYR A 136 -8.42 12.45 -6.60
CA TYR A 136 -9.70 12.51 -5.92
C TYR A 136 -10.46 13.81 -6.28
N LYS A 137 -9.87 14.94 -5.91
CA LYS A 137 -10.48 16.25 -6.11
C LYS A 137 -9.43 17.37 -6.11
N GLU A 138 -9.73 18.42 -6.84
CA GLU A 138 -9.00 19.69 -6.80
C GLU A 138 -9.67 20.66 -5.82
N TYR A 139 -8.87 21.38 -5.06
CA TYR A 139 -9.28 22.40 -4.09
C TYR A 139 -8.57 23.70 -4.39
N ASN A 140 -9.24 24.85 -4.16
CA ASN A 140 -8.55 26.13 -4.15
C ASN A 140 -7.72 26.26 -2.88
N PHE A 141 -6.75 27.17 -2.89
CA PHE A 141 -5.90 27.39 -1.70
C PHE A 141 -6.70 27.76 -0.44
N ALA A 142 -7.79 28.53 -0.59
CA ALA A 142 -8.67 28.91 0.51
C ALA A 142 -9.38 27.69 1.16
N ASP A 143 -9.56 26.60 0.42
CA ASP A 143 -10.29 25.40 0.85
C ASP A 143 -9.37 24.32 1.44
N VAL A 144 -8.08 24.61 1.67
CA VAL A 144 -7.11 23.68 2.27
C VAL A 144 -7.57 23.09 3.60
N PRO A 145 -8.19 23.83 4.52
CA PRO A 145 -8.70 23.25 5.77
C PRO A 145 -9.72 22.13 5.53
N ASP A 146 -10.64 22.31 4.57
CA ASP A 146 -11.62 21.29 4.19
C ASP A 146 -10.97 20.08 3.53
N ALA A 147 -10.00 20.31 2.64
CA ALA A 147 -9.22 19.24 2.03
C ALA A 147 -8.50 18.37 3.08
N LEU A 148 -7.88 18.99 4.08
CA LEU A 148 -7.21 18.29 5.18
C LEU A 148 -8.20 17.52 6.05
N LYS A 149 -9.38 18.07 6.30
CA LYS A 149 -10.44 17.38 7.06
C LYS A 149 -10.91 16.12 6.35
N VAL A 150 -11.24 16.22 5.06
CA VAL A 150 -11.67 15.06 4.25
C VAL A 150 -10.59 13.98 4.19
N LEU A 151 -9.30 14.37 4.14
CA LEU A 151 -8.17 13.45 4.21
C LEU A 151 -8.08 12.77 5.58
N ALA A 152 -8.19 13.53 6.67
CA ALA A 152 -8.14 13.02 8.04
C ALA A 152 -9.29 12.04 8.33
N ASP A 153 -10.48 12.33 7.82
CA ASP A 153 -11.66 11.49 7.93
C ASP A 153 -11.64 10.25 7.04
N ARG A 154 -10.53 10.01 6.30
CA ARG A 154 -10.34 8.87 5.39
C ARG A 154 -11.41 8.74 4.29
N GLN A 155 -12.04 9.85 3.91
CA GLN A 155 -13.07 9.89 2.87
C GLN A 155 -12.48 9.92 1.46
N THR A 156 -11.16 10.06 1.35
CA THR A 156 -10.45 10.21 0.08
C THR A 156 -9.94 8.89 -0.47
N TYR A 157 -9.72 8.90 -1.78
CA TYR A 157 -8.91 7.93 -2.51
C TYR A 157 -7.95 8.68 -3.45
N GLY A 158 -6.77 8.12 -3.75
CA GLY A 158 -5.81 8.82 -4.60
C GLY A 158 -5.25 10.12 -3.98
N LYS A 159 -5.02 11.12 -4.79
CA LYS A 159 -4.38 12.39 -4.40
C LYS A 159 -5.35 13.56 -4.40
N LEU A 160 -5.22 14.42 -3.40
CA LEU A 160 -5.81 15.76 -3.40
C LEU A 160 -4.86 16.73 -4.09
N ILE A 161 -5.41 17.62 -4.91
CA ILE A 161 -4.65 18.68 -5.58
C ILE A 161 -5.11 20.01 -5.01
N VAL A 162 -4.16 20.87 -4.64
CA VAL A 162 -4.42 22.26 -4.26
C VAL A 162 -3.90 23.14 -5.37
N LYS A 163 -4.76 24.00 -5.89
CA LYS A 163 -4.40 25.04 -6.88
C LYS A 163 -4.23 26.38 -6.17
N PRO A 164 -3.16 27.14 -6.49
CA PRO A 164 -2.96 28.49 -5.98
C PRO A 164 -4.06 29.45 -6.42
#